data_33ee60ca6c22d3bf49f85fe5ea94937b
#
_entry.id   33ee60ca6c22d3bf49f85fe5ea94937b
#
_cell.length_a   1.000
_cell.length_b   1.000
_cell.length_c   1.000
_cell.angle_alpha   90.00
_cell.angle_beta   90.00
_cell.angle_gamma   90.00
#
_symmetry.space_group_name_H-M   'P 1'
#
loop_
_entity.id
_entity.type
_entity.pdbx_description
1 polymer ?
#
loop_
_entity_poly.entity_id
_entity_poly.type
_entity_poly.pdbx_seq_one_letter_code
_entity_poly.pdbx_strand_id
1 'polypeptide(L)'
;MRKYGITLACFLILLVATIIVACAKPYHEENEKYFFVATNINLPYWQEAQAGFLDAARALGVKAEMTGPATYDPSGEVGIFRQIVERHPAGICLSAARPEIFQADIDKAIAQGIPVICVDADVPNSKRVLYIGTDNFKAGRESMKRMAALISGRGNIVVVTIPGQGNLDDRLAGVADALKNFPSLKLSKILDDKGDLRNAYDQISELLQKKERIDGIICLEATGGPGAASALHRLDLEGKVPIVAFDKDPETLGLIEKGAIASTIAQKPYVMSYYGLKFLDDLHHNAVKEFKDWQTAPAAPLPTWVDTGTAVVDKSNLAAFREALSALPKP
;
A
#
# COMPACT_ATOMS: atom_id res chain seq x y z
N MET A 1 26.11 -37.17 55.81
CA MET A 1 24.97 -37.50 54.92
C MET A 1 24.10 -36.31 54.49
N ARG A 2 23.87 -35.28 55.29
CA ARG A 2 22.96 -34.15 54.98
C ARG A 2 23.52 -33.21 53.85
N LYS A 3 24.87 -33.08 53.69
CA LYS A 3 25.48 -32.22 52.66
C LYS A 3 25.38 -32.76 51.25
N TYR A 4 25.41 -34.10 51.06
CA TYR A 4 25.31 -34.72 49.74
C TYR A 4 23.87 -34.73 49.17
N GLY A 5 22.85 -34.71 50.06
CA GLY A 5 21.45 -34.64 49.66
C GLY A 5 21.09 -33.28 49.01
N ILE A 6 21.65 -32.19 49.51
CA ILE A 6 21.39 -30.84 48.98
C ILE A 6 22.06 -30.66 47.61
N THR A 7 23.29 -31.15 47.45
CA THR A 7 24.01 -31.06 46.15
C THR A 7 23.32 -31.90 45.09
N LEU A 8 22.83 -33.07 45.40
CA LEU A 8 22.08 -33.95 44.48
C LEU A 8 20.75 -33.30 44.06
N ALA A 9 20.02 -32.69 44.99
CA ALA A 9 18.77 -32.01 44.75
C ALA A 9 18.96 -30.77 43.83
N CYS A 10 20.01 -29.97 44.05
CA CYS A 10 20.37 -28.85 43.19
C CYS A 10 20.75 -29.31 41.76
N PHE A 11 21.47 -30.43 41.65
CA PHE A 11 21.82 -30.99 40.33
C PHE A 11 20.60 -31.54 39.57
N LEU A 12 19.67 -32.16 40.30
CA LEU A 12 18.40 -32.61 39.69
C LEU A 12 17.51 -31.45 39.23
N ILE A 13 17.42 -30.37 40.04
CA ILE A 13 16.66 -29.18 39.69
C ILE A 13 17.28 -28.49 38.46
N LEU A 14 18.63 -28.39 38.37
CA LEU A 14 19.30 -27.84 37.21
C LEU A 14 19.09 -28.70 35.97
N LEU A 15 19.14 -30.03 36.10
CA LEU A 15 18.90 -30.95 35.01
C LEU A 15 17.46 -30.88 34.49
N VAL A 16 16.47 -30.81 35.39
CA VAL A 16 15.06 -30.65 35.05
C VAL A 16 14.81 -29.28 34.38
N ALA A 17 15.44 -28.20 34.91
CA ALA A 17 15.34 -26.88 34.33
C ALA A 17 15.94 -26.82 32.88
N THR A 18 17.10 -27.47 32.67
CA THR A 18 17.71 -27.57 31.32
C THR A 18 16.88 -28.42 30.38
N ILE A 19 16.23 -29.48 30.83
CA ILE A 19 15.35 -30.30 30.00
C ILE A 19 14.07 -29.53 29.64
N ILE A 20 13.50 -28.74 30.55
CA ILE A 20 12.31 -27.93 30.26
C ILE A 20 12.63 -26.83 29.25
N VAL A 21 13.78 -26.18 29.34
CA VAL A 21 14.23 -25.18 28.38
C VAL A 21 14.52 -25.79 27.00
N ALA A 22 15.09 -27.00 26.97
CA ALA A 22 15.39 -27.72 25.71
C ALA A 22 14.12 -28.27 25.01
N CYS A 23 13.00 -28.43 25.73
CA CYS A 23 11.74 -28.93 25.19
C CYS A 23 10.75 -27.80 24.84
N ALA A 24 11.04 -26.54 25.15
CA ALA A 24 10.21 -25.42 24.72
C ALA A 24 10.40 -25.23 23.20
N LYS A 25 9.33 -25.46 22.44
CA LYS A 25 9.36 -25.09 21.00
C LYS A 25 9.71 -23.60 20.90
N PRO A 26 10.61 -23.22 19.98
CA PRO A 26 10.87 -21.81 19.73
C PRO A 26 9.55 -21.15 19.28
N TYR A 27 9.37 -19.86 19.66
CA TYR A 27 8.15 -19.12 19.28
C TYR A 27 8.01 -19.04 17.76
N HIS A 28 9.12 -18.81 17.03
CA HIS A 28 9.17 -18.90 15.59
C HIS A 28 9.86 -20.18 15.12
N GLU A 29 9.28 -20.85 14.13
CA GLU A 29 9.87 -22.05 13.53
C GLU A 29 10.88 -21.68 12.45
N GLU A 30 11.92 -22.51 12.24
CA GLU A 30 13.01 -22.22 11.28
C GLU A 30 12.53 -22.11 9.82
N ASN A 31 11.45 -22.79 9.46
CA ASN A 31 10.82 -22.80 8.14
C ASN A 31 9.72 -21.74 8.00
N GLU A 32 9.41 -20.99 9.04
CA GLU A 32 8.38 -19.95 9.03
C GLU A 32 8.78 -18.83 8.07
N LYS A 33 7.93 -18.61 7.08
CA LYS A 33 8.20 -17.61 6.04
C LYS A 33 6.91 -16.88 5.65
N TYR A 34 7.02 -15.56 5.54
CA TYR A 34 5.97 -14.66 5.10
C TYR A 34 6.27 -14.11 3.72
N PHE A 35 5.23 -13.87 2.94
CA PHE A 35 5.37 -13.27 1.61
C PHE A 35 4.52 -12.02 1.48
N PHE A 36 5.03 -11.08 0.66
CA PHE A 36 4.26 -9.96 0.19
C PHE A 36 4.21 -10.00 -1.35
N VAL A 37 3.00 -10.10 -1.91
CA VAL A 37 2.76 -10.01 -3.36
C VAL A 37 2.25 -8.62 -3.67
N ALA A 38 2.98 -7.88 -4.52
CA ALA A 38 2.70 -6.49 -4.89
C ALA A 38 2.47 -6.34 -6.39
N THR A 39 1.80 -5.26 -6.79
CA THR A 39 1.35 -5.03 -8.19
C THR A 39 2.47 -4.65 -9.16
N ASN A 40 3.56 -4.01 -8.68
CA ASN A 40 4.68 -3.54 -9.50
C ASN A 40 5.91 -3.27 -8.63
N ILE A 41 6.80 -4.26 -8.51
CA ILE A 41 7.93 -4.20 -7.56
C ILE A 41 9.03 -3.19 -7.92
N ASN A 42 9.04 -2.64 -9.15
CA ASN A 42 10.07 -1.70 -9.58
C ASN A 42 9.80 -0.25 -9.18
N LEU A 43 8.57 0.10 -8.79
CA LEU A 43 8.26 1.47 -8.35
C LEU A 43 8.87 1.77 -6.97
N PRO A 44 9.37 3.01 -6.75
CA PRO A 44 9.88 3.46 -5.45
C PRO A 44 8.86 3.26 -4.31
N TYR A 45 7.57 3.42 -4.58
CA TYR A 45 6.48 3.11 -3.66
C TYR A 45 6.57 1.69 -3.08
N TRP A 46 6.77 0.68 -3.96
CA TRP A 46 6.86 -0.71 -3.54
C TRP A 46 8.21 -1.06 -2.91
N GLN A 47 9.29 -0.34 -3.25
CA GLN A 47 10.58 -0.46 -2.57
C GLN A 47 10.49 0.03 -1.12
N GLU A 48 9.74 1.10 -0.86
CA GLU A 48 9.45 1.56 0.51
C GLU A 48 8.59 0.55 1.28
N ALA A 49 7.58 -0.03 0.64
CA ALA A 49 6.78 -1.10 1.23
C ALA A 49 7.64 -2.33 1.57
N GLN A 50 8.55 -2.73 0.66
CA GLN A 50 9.49 -3.82 0.91
C GLN A 50 10.37 -3.55 2.13
N ALA A 51 10.88 -2.33 2.27
CA ALA A 51 11.68 -1.96 3.43
C ALA A 51 10.90 -2.17 4.74
N GLY A 52 9.66 -1.70 4.82
CA GLY A 52 8.81 -1.90 5.98
C GLY A 52 8.55 -3.36 6.29
N PHE A 53 8.27 -4.16 5.26
CA PHE A 53 8.03 -5.59 5.39
C PHE A 53 9.25 -6.35 5.92
N LEU A 54 10.44 -6.07 5.37
CA LEU A 54 11.68 -6.71 5.79
C LEU A 54 12.15 -6.23 7.16
N ASP A 55 11.88 -4.96 7.55
CA ASP A 55 12.18 -4.45 8.89
C ASP A 55 11.30 -5.13 9.95
N ALA A 56 10.03 -5.34 9.66
CA ALA A 56 9.16 -6.12 10.53
C ALA A 56 9.67 -7.56 10.69
N ALA A 57 10.11 -8.20 9.61
CA ALA A 57 10.68 -9.54 9.64
C ALA A 57 11.95 -9.60 10.51
N ARG A 58 12.85 -8.62 10.37
CA ARG A 58 14.05 -8.52 11.21
C ARG A 58 13.69 -8.32 12.69
N ALA A 59 12.70 -7.47 12.98
CA ALA A 59 12.25 -7.22 14.34
C ALA A 59 11.60 -8.44 15.01
N LEU A 60 10.97 -9.32 14.23
CA LEU A 60 10.35 -10.55 14.69
C LEU A 60 11.32 -11.75 14.68
N GLY A 61 12.40 -11.68 13.90
CA GLY A 61 13.33 -12.80 13.71
C GLY A 61 12.80 -13.88 12.77
N VAL A 62 11.93 -13.52 11.82
CA VAL A 62 11.30 -14.43 10.84
C VAL A 62 11.83 -14.20 9.43
N LYS A 63 11.57 -15.15 8.52
CA LYS A 63 11.91 -15.01 7.10
C LYS A 63 10.78 -14.31 6.36
N ALA A 64 11.13 -13.37 5.48
CA ALA A 64 10.16 -12.67 4.64
C ALA A 64 10.72 -12.42 3.24
N GLU A 65 9.82 -12.39 2.27
CA GLU A 65 10.14 -12.11 0.87
C GLU A 65 9.02 -11.28 0.25
N MET A 66 9.37 -10.21 -0.46
CA MET A 66 8.43 -9.47 -1.30
C MET A 66 8.69 -9.82 -2.77
N THR A 67 7.63 -10.05 -3.51
CA THR A 67 7.66 -10.40 -4.93
C THR A 67 6.44 -9.83 -5.65
N GLY A 68 6.46 -9.88 -6.98
CA GLY A 68 5.39 -9.37 -7.83
C GLY A 68 5.88 -9.17 -9.25
N PRO A 69 5.00 -8.76 -10.18
CA PRO A 69 5.41 -8.38 -11.53
C PRO A 69 6.36 -7.17 -11.53
N ALA A 70 7.22 -7.09 -12.53
CA ALA A 70 8.12 -5.94 -12.73
C ALA A 70 7.40 -4.68 -13.25
N THR A 71 6.21 -4.86 -13.84
CA THR A 71 5.30 -3.81 -14.33
C THR A 71 3.87 -4.19 -13.96
N TYR A 72 2.91 -3.30 -14.13
CA TYR A 72 1.51 -3.59 -13.84
C TYR A 72 0.98 -4.74 -14.73
N ASP A 73 0.89 -5.94 -14.16
CA ASP A 73 0.41 -7.16 -14.81
C ASP A 73 -0.46 -7.98 -13.85
N PRO A 74 -1.78 -7.73 -13.83
CA PRO A 74 -2.70 -8.43 -12.93
C PRO A 74 -2.70 -9.95 -13.12
N SER A 75 -2.54 -10.46 -14.34
CA SER A 75 -2.53 -11.90 -14.61
C SER A 75 -1.26 -12.58 -14.07
N GLY A 76 -0.11 -11.93 -14.28
CA GLY A 76 1.17 -12.37 -13.72
C GLY A 76 1.14 -12.36 -12.19
N GLU A 77 0.54 -11.33 -11.59
CA GLU A 77 0.42 -11.21 -10.13
C GLU A 77 -0.40 -12.36 -9.52
N VAL A 78 -1.55 -12.71 -10.12
CA VAL A 78 -2.34 -13.89 -9.70
C VAL A 78 -1.53 -15.18 -9.81
N GLY A 79 -0.77 -15.35 -10.89
CA GLY A 79 0.11 -16.50 -11.08
C GLY A 79 1.15 -16.63 -9.96
N ILE A 80 1.77 -15.52 -9.58
CA ILE A 80 2.73 -15.45 -8.46
C ILE A 80 2.05 -15.78 -7.13
N PHE A 81 0.87 -15.20 -6.86
CA PHE A 81 0.12 -15.48 -5.64
C PHE A 81 -0.19 -16.97 -5.48
N ARG A 82 -0.68 -17.64 -6.55
CA ARG A 82 -0.97 -19.07 -6.55
C ARG A 82 0.27 -19.92 -6.26
N GLN A 83 1.41 -19.60 -6.88
CA GLN A 83 2.67 -20.29 -6.63
C GLN A 83 3.15 -20.16 -5.17
N ILE A 84 2.89 -18.99 -4.54
CA ILE A 84 3.22 -18.76 -3.14
C ILE A 84 2.30 -19.59 -2.23
N VAL A 85 1.01 -19.64 -2.50
CA VAL A 85 0.05 -20.47 -1.73
C VAL A 85 0.47 -21.93 -1.71
N GLU A 86 0.98 -22.47 -2.83
CA GLU A 86 1.48 -23.84 -2.93
C GLU A 86 2.72 -24.12 -2.05
N ARG A 87 3.44 -23.08 -1.61
CA ARG A 87 4.59 -23.21 -0.69
C ARG A 87 4.17 -23.29 0.78
N HIS A 88 2.87 -23.19 1.08
CA HIS A 88 2.30 -23.18 2.44
C HIS A 88 3.02 -22.20 3.39
N PRO A 89 3.07 -20.89 3.07
CA PRO A 89 3.71 -19.91 3.91
C PRO A 89 2.96 -19.71 5.24
N ALA A 90 3.63 -19.12 6.23
CA ALA A 90 3.02 -18.72 7.49
C ALA A 90 1.97 -17.59 7.32
N GLY A 91 2.08 -16.79 6.27
CA GLY A 91 1.09 -15.78 5.90
C GLY A 91 1.47 -15.01 4.64
N ILE A 92 0.49 -14.33 4.04
CA ILE A 92 0.65 -13.56 2.82
C ILE A 92 0.06 -12.16 2.99
N CYS A 93 0.87 -11.11 2.75
CA CYS A 93 0.38 -9.79 2.39
C CYS A 93 0.15 -9.74 0.87
N LEU A 94 -0.96 -9.14 0.45
CA LEU A 94 -1.32 -8.98 -0.95
C LEU A 94 -1.78 -7.57 -1.22
N SER A 95 -1.25 -6.91 -2.25
CA SER A 95 -1.85 -5.72 -2.83
C SER A 95 -2.45 -6.11 -4.18
N ALA A 96 -3.77 -6.19 -4.27
CA ALA A 96 -4.44 -6.76 -5.44
C ALA A 96 -4.60 -5.74 -6.57
N ALA A 97 -3.96 -5.97 -7.72
CA ALA A 97 -4.15 -5.13 -8.90
C ALA A 97 -5.61 -5.11 -9.39
N ARG A 98 -6.31 -6.23 -9.25
CA ARG A 98 -7.72 -6.41 -9.65
C ARG A 98 -8.45 -7.25 -8.60
N PRO A 99 -9.33 -6.66 -7.78
CA PRO A 99 -10.00 -7.38 -6.70
C PRO A 99 -10.76 -8.64 -7.16
N GLU A 100 -11.44 -8.54 -8.30
CA GLU A 100 -12.32 -9.59 -8.81
C GLU A 100 -11.60 -10.89 -9.19
N ILE A 101 -10.32 -10.81 -9.58
CA ILE A 101 -9.57 -12.01 -10.00
C ILE A 101 -8.88 -12.71 -8.82
N PHE A 102 -8.78 -12.05 -7.66
CA PHE A 102 -8.12 -12.60 -6.48
C PHE A 102 -9.05 -13.26 -5.48
N GLN A 103 -10.35 -12.92 -5.48
CA GLN A 103 -11.30 -13.34 -4.46
C GLN A 103 -11.26 -14.85 -4.19
N ALA A 104 -11.40 -15.66 -5.25
CA ALA A 104 -11.43 -17.13 -5.12
C ALA A 104 -10.08 -17.72 -4.63
N ASP A 105 -8.96 -17.14 -5.06
CA ASP A 105 -7.63 -17.59 -4.65
C ASP A 105 -7.33 -17.23 -3.20
N ILE A 106 -7.75 -16.07 -2.71
CA ILE A 106 -7.67 -15.70 -1.29
C ILE A 106 -8.51 -16.65 -0.46
N ASP A 107 -9.77 -16.90 -0.86
CA ASP A 107 -10.68 -17.80 -0.14
C ASP A 107 -10.11 -19.22 -0.03
N LYS A 108 -9.44 -19.68 -1.09
CA LYS A 108 -8.75 -20.98 -1.11
C LYS A 108 -7.54 -20.98 -0.16
N ALA A 109 -6.71 -19.93 -0.14
CA ALA A 109 -5.58 -19.83 0.77
C ALA A 109 -6.02 -19.86 2.24
N ILE A 110 -7.05 -19.08 2.58
CA ILE A 110 -7.66 -19.06 3.93
C ILE A 110 -8.20 -20.44 4.31
N ALA A 111 -8.88 -21.15 3.38
CA ALA A 111 -9.38 -22.49 3.63
C ALA A 111 -8.26 -23.53 3.88
N GLN A 112 -7.05 -23.28 3.40
CA GLN A 112 -5.84 -24.07 3.65
C GLN A 112 -5.12 -23.65 4.95
N GLY A 113 -5.67 -22.70 5.71
CA GLY A 113 -5.06 -22.21 6.95
C GLY A 113 -3.95 -21.16 6.75
N ILE A 114 -3.80 -20.61 5.56
CA ILE A 114 -2.83 -19.56 5.24
C ILE A 114 -3.52 -18.21 5.42
N PRO A 115 -3.16 -17.39 6.44
CA PRO A 115 -3.74 -16.08 6.61
C PRO A 115 -3.32 -15.13 5.47
N VAL A 116 -4.29 -14.40 4.93
CA VAL A 116 -4.07 -13.38 3.89
C VAL A 116 -4.55 -12.02 4.40
N ILE A 117 -3.67 -11.03 4.35
CA ILE A 117 -3.95 -9.62 4.66
C ILE A 117 -3.80 -8.83 3.36
N CYS A 118 -4.83 -8.00 3.03
CA CYS A 118 -4.69 -7.04 1.94
C CYS A 118 -3.96 -5.78 2.42
N VAL A 119 -3.00 -5.31 1.63
CA VAL A 119 -2.16 -4.14 1.89
C VAL A 119 -2.27 -3.20 0.71
N ASP A 120 -2.53 -1.90 0.95
CA ASP A 120 -2.67 -0.86 -0.06
C ASP A 120 -3.92 -0.99 -0.96
N ALA A 121 -4.07 -2.09 -1.68
CA ALA A 121 -5.25 -2.41 -2.48
C ALA A 121 -5.99 -3.62 -1.90
N ASP A 122 -7.31 -3.48 -1.75
CA ASP A 122 -8.18 -4.43 -1.03
C ASP A 122 -8.93 -5.39 -1.97
N VAL A 123 -9.36 -6.52 -1.40
CA VAL A 123 -10.32 -7.47 -1.99
C VAL A 123 -11.46 -7.69 -1.00
N PRO A 124 -12.37 -6.72 -0.85
CA PRO A 124 -13.33 -6.67 0.27
C PRO A 124 -14.34 -7.83 0.27
N ASN A 125 -14.62 -8.43 -0.89
CA ASN A 125 -15.55 -9.55 -1.02
C ASN A 125 -14.91 -10.93 -0.77
N SER A 126 -13.60 -10.97 -0.44
CA SER A 126 -12.89 -12.20 -0.11
C SER A 126 -12.90 -12.48 1.39
N LYS A 127 -12.40 -13.67 1.77
CA LYS A 127 -12.19 -14.05 3.17
C LYS A 127 -10.87 -13.51 3.75
N ARG A 128 -10.25 -12.51 3.13
CA ARG A 128 -9.04 -11.89 3.68
C ARG A 128 -9.23 -11.47 5.14
N VAL A 129 -8.17 -11.55 5.94
CA VAL A 129 -8.29 -11.35 7.39
C VAL A 129 -8.50 -9.89 7.75
N LEU A 130 -7.67 -8.99 7.24
CA LEU A 130 -7.82 -7.56 7.39
C LEU A 130 -7.30 -6.83 6.15
N TYR A 131 -7.66 -5.58 6.02
CA TYR A 131 -7.06 -4.63 5.10
C TYR A 131 -6.31 -3.55 5.88
N ILE A 132 -5.07 -3.25 5.47
CA ILE A 132 -4.29 -2.14 5.98
C ILE A 132 -3.83 -1.26 4.80
N GLY A 133 -4.24 0.00 4.80
CA GLY A 133 -3.98 0.88 3.67
C GLY A 133 -4.37 2.31 3.96
N THR A 134 -4.70 3.03 2.90
CA THR A 134 -5.23 4.39 2.92
C THR A 134 -6.75 4.37 2.88
N ASP A 135 -7.41 5.30 3.58
CA ASP A 135 -8.80 5.66 3.25
C ASP A 135 -8.83 6.35 1.88
N ASN A 136 -8.96 5.51 0.83
CA ASN A 136 -8.83 5.94 -0.56
C ASN A 136 -9.96 6.90 -0.97
N PHE A 137 -11.18 6.70 -0.48
CA PHE A 137 -12.28 7.62 -0.74
C PHE A 137 -11.99 9.01 -0.17
N LYS A 138 -11.51 9.08 1.07
CA LYS A 138 -11.12 10.32 1.71
C LYS A 138 -9.94 11.00 1.02
N ALA A 139 -8.94 10.21 0.61
CA ALA A 139 -7.79 10.71 -0.14
C ALA A 139 -8.20 11.33 -1.50
N GLY A 140 -9.13 10.67 -2.21
CA GLY A 140 -9.71 11.20 -3.44
C GLY A 140 -10.50 12.50 -3.22
N ARG A 141 -11.29 12.59 -2.15
CA ARG A 141 -11.98 13.84 -1.76
C ARG A 141 -10.97 14.97 -1.49
N GLU A 142 -9.87 14.66 -0.82
CA GLU A 142 -8.83 15.64 -0.50
C GLU A 142 -8.13 16.16 -1.76
N SER A 143 -7.79 15.27 -2.71
CA SER A 143 -7.18 15.66 -3.98
C SER A 143 -8.09 16.61 -4.79
N MET A 144 -9.40 16.33 -4.81
CA MET A 144 -10.39 17.19 -5.48
C MET A 144 -10.53 18.55 -4.80
N LYS A 145 -10.61 18.61 -3.47
CA LYS A 145 -10.67 19.88 -2.72
C LYS A 145 -9.44 20.72 -2.96
N ARG A 146 -8.26 20.07 -2.98
CA ARG A 146 -6.99 20.73 -3.27
C ARG A 146 -6.99 21.30 -4.69
N MET A 147 -7.41 20.53 -5.69
CA MET A 147 -7.55 21.01 -7.06
C MET A 147 -8.53 22.18 -7.16
N ALA A 148 -9.69 22.10 -6.52
CA ALA A 148 -10.67 23.19 -6.53
C ALA A 148 -10.09 24.48 -5.96
N ALA A 149 -9.29 24.43 -4.90
CA ALA A 149 -8.61 25.59 -4.34
C ALA A 149 -7.60 26.19 -5.34
N LEU A 150 -6.82 25.36 -6.03
CA LEU A 150 -5.79 25.79 -6.99
C LEU A 150 -6.39 26.50 -8.20
N ILE A 151 -7.56 26.08 -8.69
CA ILE A 151 -8.22 26.67 -9.89
C ILE A 151 -9.46 27.51 -9.54
N SER A 152 -9.57 27.97 -8.28
CA SER A 152 -10.66 28.85 -7.82
C SER A 152 -12.07 28.28 -8.09
N GLY A 153 -12.24 26.99 -7.95
CA GLY A 153 -13.52 26.29 -8.03
C GLY A 153 -14.20 26.27 -9.40
N ARG A 154 -13.48 26.47 -10.49
CA ARG A 154 -14.04 26.51 -11.87
C ARG A 154 -13.05 25.99 -12.91
N GLY A 155 -13.57 25.28 -13.93
CA GLY A 155 -12.76 24.80 -15.07
C GLY A 155 -12.99 23.32 -15.36
N ASN A 156 -12.17 22.80 -16.27
CA ASN A 156 -12.18 21.41 -16.72
C ASN A 156 -11.03 20.64 -16.08
N ILE A 157 -11.34 19.54 -15.42
CA ILE A 157 -10.37 18.68 -14.76
C ILE A 157 -10.22 17.39 -15.55
N VAL A 158 -9.00 16.93 -15.72
CA VAL A 158 -8.66 15.60 -16.22
C VAL A 158 -8.17 14.77 -15.02
N VAL A 159 -8.61 13.52 -14.94
CA VAL A 159 -8.11 12.53 -13.96
C VAL A 159 -7.30 11.48 -14.71
N VAL A 160 -6.11 11.16 -14.20
CA VAL A 160 -5.24 10.08 -14.64
C VAL A 160 -5.28 8.99 -13.56
N THR A 161 -5.55 7.73 -13.95
CA THR A 161 -5.76 6.62 -13.01
C THR A 161 -5.66 5.27 -13.73
N ILE A 162 -5.82 4.17 -13.01
CA ILE A 162 -5.96 2.81 -13.56
C ILE A 162 -7.35 2.29 -13.21
N PRO A 163 -8.35 2.43 -14.10
CA PRO A 163 -9.72 1.99 -13.83
C PRO A 163 -9.79 0.48 -13.53
N GLY A 164 -10.56 0.11 -12.51
CA GLY A 164 -10.74 -1.27 -12.05
C GLY A 164 -9.69 -1.74 -11.04
N GLN A 165 -8.71 -0.93 -10.67
CA GLN A 165 -7.92 -1.14 -9.47
C GLN A 165 -8.66 -0.55 -8.27
N GLY A 166 -9.05 -1.39 -7.30
CA GLY A 166 -10.03 -1.05 -6.26
C GLY A 166 -9.74 0.23 -5.47
N ASN A 167 -8.50 0.40 -5.00
CA ASN A 167 -8.08 1.60 -4.29
C ASN A 167 -8.15 2.87 -5.16
N LEU A 168 -7.89 2.77 -6.46
CA LEU A 168 -7.96 3.91 -7.39
C LEU A 168 -9.40 4.23 -7.78
N ASP A 169 -10.26 3.22 -7.90
CA ASP A 169 -11.70 3.41 -8.10
C ASP A 169 -12.33 4.12 -6.89
N ASP A 170 -11.92 3.77 -5.66
CA ASP A 170 -12.34 4.47 -4.45
C ASP A 170 -11.84 5.93 -4.43
N ARG A 171 -10.60 6.21 -4.84
CA ARG A 171 -10.08 7.58 -5.00
C ARG A 171 -10.91 8.36 -6.02
N LEU A 172 -11.20 7.76 -7.17
CA LEU A 172 -12.04 8.37 -8.20
C LEU A 172 -13.47 8.65 -7.70
N ALA A 173 -14.05 7.73 -6.95
CA ALA A 173 -15.35 7.95 -6.30
C ALA A 173 -15.30 9.11 -5.30
N GLY A 174 -14.20 9.24 -4.53
CA GLY A 174 -13.95 10.38 -3.65
C GLY A 174 -13.83 11.70 -4.39
N VAL A 175 -13.12 11.73 -5.52
CA VAL A 175 -13.04 12.89 -6.43
C VAL A 175 -14.45 13.28 -6.90
N ALA A 176 -15.23 12.34 -7.41
CA ALA A 176 -16.57 12.57 -7.90
C ALA A 176 -17.54 13.07 -6.82
N ASP A 177 -17.39 12.57 -5.59
CA ASP A 177 -18.20 13.02 -4.46
C ASP A 177 -17.85 14.47 -4.06
N ALA A 178 -16.58 14.80 -3.92
CA ALA A 178 -16.15 16.16 -3.58
C ALA A 178 -16.51 17.18 -4.68
N LEU A 179 -16.46 16.77 -5.96
CA LEU A 179 -16.80 17.59 -7.12
C LEU A 179 -18.23 18.15 -7.04
N LYS A 180 -19.17 17.45 -6.41
CA LYS A 180 -20.56 17.91 -6.21
C LYS A 180 -20.65 19.27 -5.49
N ASN A 181 -19.64 19.64 -4.69
CA ASN A 181 -19.58 20.90 -3.99
C ASN A 181 -19.04 22.05 -4.85
N PHE A 182 -18.66 21.81 -6.10
CA PHE A 182 -18.05 22.78 -7.01
C PHE A 182 -18.76 22.78 -8.36
N PRO A 183 -19.95 23.36 -8.48
CA PRO A 183 -20.80 23.25 -9.67
C PRO A 183 -20.21 23.87 -10.96
N SER A 184 -19.20 24.72 -10.82
CA SER A 184 -18.46 25.32 -11.95
C SER A 184 -17.22 24.50 -12.38
N LEU A 185 -16.95 23.37 -11.73
CA LEU A 185 -15.94 22.41 -12.12
C LEU A 185 -16.57 21.26 -12.90
N LYS A 186 -15.83 20.74 -13.88
CA LYS A 186 -16.24 19.59 -14.68
C LYS A 186 -15.10 18.56 -14.71
N LEU A 187 -15.40 17.32 -14.40
CA LEU A 187 -14.55 16.19 -14.73
C LEU A 187 -14.73 15.90 -16.24
N SER A 188 -13.77 16.34 -17.05
CA SER A 188 -13.89 16.29 -18.52
C SER A 188 -13.43 14.95 -19.09
N LYS A 189 -12.39 14.34 -18.51
CA LYS A 189 -11.81 13.07 -18.96
C LYS A 189 -11.30 12.27 -17.77
N ILE A 190 -11.36 10.95 -17.92
CA ILE A 190 -10.65 9.96 -17.11
C ILE A 190 -9.73 9.22 -18.07
N LEU A 191 -8.44 9.20 -17.76
CA LEU A 191 -7.40 8.59 -18.58
C LEU A 191 -6.85 7.36 -17.86
N ASP A 192 -6.74 6.25 -18.59
CA ASP A 192 -6.13 5.01 -18.10
C ASP A 192 -4.65 5.00 -18.51
N ASP A 193 -3.76 5.30 -17.60
CA ASP A 193 -2.32 5.27 -17.85
C ASP A 193 -1.69 3.88 -17.65
N LYS A 194 -2.46 2.91 -17.14
CA LYS A 194 -1.99 1.53 -16.90
C LYS A 194 -0.78 1.44 -15.97
N GLY A 195 -0.62 2.42 -15.07
CA GLY A 195 0.53 2.51 -14.19
C GLY A 195 1.85 2.76 -14.91
N ASP A 196 1.82 3.47 -16.02
CA ASP A 196 2.98 3.76 -16.84
C ASP A 196 3.11 5.27 -17.15
N LEU A 197 4.22 5.86 -16.74
CA LEU A 197 4.52 7.29 -16.92
C LEU A 197 4.41 7.72 -18.40
N ARG A 198 4.88 6.87 -19.33
CA ARG A 198 4.86 7.18 -20.74
C ARG A 198 3.44 7.25 -21.29
N ASN A 199 2.57 6.32 -20.85
CA ASN A 199 1.16 6.36 -21.23
C ASN A 199 0.46 7.63 -20.70
N ALA A 200 0.74 8.04 -19.46
CA ALA A 200 0.23 9.30 -18.92
C ALA A 200 0.69 10.50 -19.76
N TYR A 201 2.00 10.56 -20.07
CA TYR A 201 2.58 11.60 -20.93
C TYR A 201 1.91 11.65 -22.31
N ASP A 202 1.79 10.50 -22.98
CA ASP A 202 1.26 10.43 -24.34
C ASP A 202 -0.21 10.87 -24.39
N GLN A 203 -1.06 10.43 -23.45
CA GLN A 203 -2.48 10.79 -23.39
C GLN A 203 -2.70 12.27 -23.06
N ILE A 204 -1.96 12.84 -22.11
CA ILE A 204 -2.05 14.27 -21.80
C ILE A 204 -1.54 15.09 -23.00
N SER A 205 -0.44 14.71 -23.63
CA SER A 205 0.09 15.35 -24.83
C SER A 205 -0.91 15.36 -25.96
N GLU A 206 -1.62 14.25 -26.18
CA GLU A 206 -2.67 14.14 -27.20
C GLU A 206 -3.82 15.13 -26.97
N LEU A 207 -4.32 15.22 -25.72
CA LEU A 207 -5.38 16.19 -25.38
C LEU A 207 -4.94 17.64 -25.62
N LEU A 208 -3.72 17.98 -25.24
CA LEU A 208 -3.16 19.33 -25.42
C LEU A 208 -2.95 19.67 -26.91
N GLN A 209 -2.48 18.71 -27.73
CA GLN A 209 -2.35 18.87 -29.19
C GLN A 209 -3.71 19.08 -29.88
N LYS A 210 -4.76 18.43 -29.39
CA LYS A 210 -6.14 18.64 -29.83
C LYS A 210 -6.74 19.96 -29.33
N LYS A 211 -5.97 20.74 -28.59
CA LYS A 211 -6.40 22.02 -27.97
C LYS A 211 -7.61 21.85 -27.05
N GLU A 212 -7.75 20.66 -26.41
CA GLU A 212 -8.75 20.47 -25.38
C GLU A 212 -8.43 21.34 -24.17
N ARG A 213 -9.45 21.98 -23.61
CA ARG A 213 -9.24 22.84 -22.45
C ARG A 213 -9.04 22.01 -21.19
N ILE A 214 -7.87 22.12 -20.59
CA ILE A 214 -7.49 21.49 -19.33
C ILE A 214 -7.11 22.60 -18.35
N ASP A 215 -7.88 22.77 -17.26
CA ASP A 215 -7.62 23.77 -16.22
C ASP A 215 -6.91 23.16 -15.00
N GLY A 216 -6.93 21.81 -14.87
CA GLY A 216 -6.22 21.09 -13.81
C GLY A 216 -6.17 19.58 -14.08
N ILE A 217 -5.14 18.91 -13.52
CA ILE A 217 -4.93 17.46 -13.67
C ILE A 217 -4.81 16.85 -12.27
N ILE A 218 -5.59 15.81 -12.00
CA ILE A 218 -5.48 14.98 -10.79
C ILE A 218 -4.97 13.60 -11.22
N CYS A 219 -3.83 13.17 -10.67
CA CYS A 219 -3.25 11.86 -10.91
C CYS A 219 -3.40 11.03 -9.64
N LEU A 220 -4.11 9.90 -9.72
CA LEU A 220 -4.52 9.13 -8.54
C LEU A 220 -3.53 8.03 -8.12
N GLU A 221 -2.40 7.92 -8.83
CA GLU A 221 -1.32 6.98 -8.55
C GLU A 221 0.06 7.61 -8.83
N ALA A 222 1.17 6.87 -8.58
CA ALA A 222 2.52 7.39 -8.55
C ALA A 222 3.06 7.90 -9.89
N THR A 223 2.71 7.23 -11.02
CA THR A 223 3.33 7.50 -12.34
C THR A 223 2.67 8.62 -13.12
N GLY A 224 1.38 8.86 -12.87
CA GLY A 224 0.58 9.86 -13.60
C GLY A 224 1.07 11.29 -13.40
N GLY A 225 1.49 11.67 -12.18
CA GLY A 225 1.98 13.02 -11.87
C GLY A 225 3.23 13.40 -12.67
N PRO A 226 4.31 12.63 -12.61
CA PRO A 226 5.50 12.84 -13.43
C PRO A 226 5.22 12.81 -14.95
N GLY A 227 4.37 11.89 -15.42
CA GLY A 227 3.96 11.81 -16.82
C GLY A 227 3.25 13.08 -17.31
N ALA A 228 2.25 13.54 -16.54
CA ALA A 228 1.53 14.78 -16.82
C ALA A 228 2.45 16.03 -16.78
N ALA A 229 3.35 16.12 -15.79
CA ALA A 229 4.31 17.21 -15.69
C ALA A 229 5.24 17.26 -16.90
N SER A 230 5.72 16.10 -17.37
CA SER A 230 6.57 16.00 -18.57
C SER A 230 5.82 16.44 -19.84
N ALA A 231 4.52 16.13 -19.98
CA ALA A 231 3.70 16.57 -21.11
C ALA A 231 3.49 18.10 -21.10
N LEU A 232 3.22 18.69 -19.94
CA LEU A 232 3.08 20.13 -19.79
C LEU A 232 4.40 20.86 -20.05
N HIS A 233 5.52 20.34 -19.56
CA HIS A 233 6.86 20.92 -19.79
C HIS A 233 7.18 21.02 -21.29
N ARG A 234 6.93 19.95 -22.05
CA ARG A 234 7.20 19.92 -23.50
C ARG A 234 6.45 21.01 -24.30
N LEU A 235 5.33 21.49 -23.78
CA LEU A 235 4.46 22.47 -24.43
C LEU A 235 4.52 23.87 -23.76
N ASP A 236 5.51 24.13 -22.92
CA ASP A 236 5.68 25.38 -22.17
C ASP A 236 4.45 25.75 -21.31
N LEU A 237 3.74 24.75 -20.80
CA LEU A 237 2.57 24.86 -19.91
C LEU A 237 2.89 24.52 -18.47
N GLU A 238 4.14 24.22 -18.14
CA GLU A 238 4.60 23.92 -16.79
C GLU A 238 4.22 25.04 -15.82
N GLY A 239 3.61 24.68 -14.69
CA GLY A 239 3.12 25.64 -13.69
C GLY A 239 1.86 26.43 -14.08
N LYS A 240 1.41 26.37 -15.35
CA LYS A 240 0.18 27.05 -15.80
C LYS A 240 -1.07 26.19 -15.62
N VAL A 241 -0.93 24.87 -15.70
CA VAL A 241 -1.97 23.89 -15.41
C VAL A 241 -1.54 23.14 -14.15
N PRO A 242 -2.21 23.36 -13.01
CA PRO A 242 -1.82 22.71 -11.77
C PRO A 242 -2.06 21.20 -11.83
N ILE A 243 -1.12 20.45 -11.24
CA ILE A 243 -1.20 19.00 -11.04
C ILE A 243 -1.33 18.72 -9.54
N VAL A 244 -2.33 17.93 -9.16
CA VAL A 244 -2.40 17.26 -7.86
C VAL A 244 -2.08 15.79 -8.08
N ALA A 245 -0.94 15.33 -7.56
CA ALA A 245 -0.43 13.99 -7.70
C ALA A 245 -0.74 13.13 -6.47
N PHE A 246 -0.34 11.87 -6.54
CA PHE A 246 -0.26 10.94 -5.42
C PHE A 246 1.18 10.50 -5.23
N ASP A 247 1.44 10.00 -4.02
CA ASP A 247 2.70 9.44 -3.56
C ASP A 247 3.84 10.46 -3.38
N LYS A 248 4.98 9.96 -2.92
CA LYS A 248 6.09 10.79 -2.49
C LYS A 248 7.42 10.34 -3.10
N ASP A 249 7.34 9.74 -4.27
CA ASP A 249 8.52 9.30 -5.00
C ASP A 249 9.49 10.47 -5.21
N PRO A 250 10.80 10.23 -5.23
CA PRO A 250 11.81 11.29 -5.34
C PRO A 250 11.57 12.22 -6.53
N GLU A 251 11.09 11.69 -7.66
CA GLU A 251 10.76 12.46 -8.85
C GLU A 251 9.60 13.42 -8.59
N THR A 252 8.49 12.93 -8.01
CA THR A 252 7.31 13.74 -7.66
C THR A 252 7.68 14.88 -6.70
N LEU A 253 8.47 14.58 -5.64
CA LEU A 253 8.94 15.61 -4.71
C LEU A 253 9.88 16.63 -5.39
N GLY A 254 10.72 16.19 -6.32
CA GLY A 254 11.56 17.08 -7.13
C GLY A 254 10.75 17.99 -8.05
N LEU A 255 9.65 17.50 -8.62
CA LEU A 255 8.74 18.29 -9.45
C LEU A 255 7.93 19.29 -8.64
N ILE A 256 7.56 18.98 -7.38
CA ILE A 256 6.96 19.95 -6.45
C ILE A 256 7.94 21.09 -6.13
N GLU A 257 9.21 20.75 -5.87
CA GLU A 257 10.25 21.76 -5.60
C GLU A 257 10.41 22.76 -6.74
N LYS A 258 10.40 22.26 -7.98
CA LYS A 258 10.46 23.06 -9.21
C LYS A 258 9.16 23.81 -9.51
N GLY A 259 8.03 23.43 -8.91
CA GLY A 259 6.70 24.02 -9.15
C GLY A 259 5.97 23.43 -10.36
N ALA A 260 6.47 22.33 -10.94
CA ALA A 260 5.82 21.61 -12.03
C ALA A 260 4.60 20.79 -11.54
N ILE A 261 4.66 20.28 -10.31
CA ILE A 261 3.53 19.69 -9.59
C ILE A 261 3.17 20.62 -8.43
N ALA A 262 1.88 20.93 -8.29
CA ALA A 262 1.40 21.84 -7.26
C ALA A 262 1.36 21.20 -5.87
N SER A 263 0.95 19.94 -5.78
CA SER A 263 0.93 19.16 -4.54
C SER A 263 0.78 17.67 -4.81
N THR A 264 1.08 16.85 -3.80
CA THR A 264 0.82 15.42 -3.80
C THR A 264 0.11 14.96 -2.53
N ILE A 265 -0.62 13.85 -2.62
CA ILE A 265 -1.20 13.13 -1.49
C ILE A 265 -0.26 11.96 -1.17
N ALA A 266 0.57 12.13 -0.16
CA ALA A 266 1.56 11.12 0.24
C ALA A 266 0.93 10.04 1.11
N GLN A 267 1.19 8.79 0.79
CA GLN A 267 0.80 7.59 1.54
C GLN A 267 1.96 7.06 2.39
N LYS A 268 1.72 5.96 3.14
CA LYS A 268 2.68 5.39 4.09
C LYS A 268 2.93 3.88 3.83
N PRO A 269 3.45 3.49 2.64
CA PRO A 269 3.61 2.09 2.28
C PRO A 269 4.51 1.30 3.24
N TYR A 270 5.57 1.92 3.80
CA TYR A 270 6.39 1.33 4.84
C TYR A 270 5.55 0.89 6.06
N VAL A 271 4.69 1.79 6.55
CA VAL A 271 3.84 1.52 7.73
C VAL A 271 2.83 0.42 7.45
N MET A 272 2.21 0.45 6.27
CA MET A 272 1.24 -0.56 5.85
C MET A 272 1.85 -1.96 5.87
N SER A 273 3.00 -2.13 5.25
CA SER A 273 3.66 -3.43 5.12
C SER A 273 4.32 -3.89 6.43
N TYR A 274 4.91 -2.97 7.20
CA TYR A 274 5.48 -3.28 8.50
C TYR A 274 4.45 -3.88 9.46
N TYR A 275 3.30 -3.21 9.61
CA TYR A 275 2.23 -3.72 10.45
C TYR A 275 1.47 -4.87 9.80
N GLY A 276 1.39 -4.94 8.47
CA GLY A 276 0.83 -6.08 7.76
C GLY A 276 1.51 -7.40 8.16
N LEU A 277 2.86 -7.42 8.17
CA LEU A 277 3.60 -8.60 8.61
C LEU A 277 3.40 -8.89 10.11
N LYS A 278 3.39 -7.87 10.96
CA LYS A 278 3.14 -8.07 12.40
C LYS A 278 1.75 -8.68 12.67
N PHE A 279 0.73 -8.25 11.95
CA PHE A 279 -0.59 -8.88 12.04
C PHE A 279 -0.60 -10.32 11.52
N LEU A 280 0.17 -10.63 10.45
CA LEU A 280 0.30 -12.01 9.98
C LEU A 280 0.96 -12.91 11.00
N ASP A 281 2.00 -12.41 11.67
CA ASP A 281 2.71 -13.12 12.73
C ASP A 281 1.78 -13.43 13.93
N ASP A 282 1.04 -12.41 14.38
CA ASP A 282 0.02 -12.60 15.42
C ASP A 282 -1.04 -13.63 15.02
N LEU A 283 -1.50 -13.61 13.76
CA LEU A 283 -2.48 -14.55 13.23
C LEU A 283 -1.93 -15.99 13.15
N HIS A 284 -0.65 -16.13 12.84
CA HIS A 284 0.00 -17.44 12.74
C HIS A 284 0.19 -18.09 14.11
N HIS A 285 0.56 -17.31 15.13
CA HIS A 285 0.94 -17.80 16.45
C HIS A 285 -0.18 -17.77 17.48
N ASN A 286 -1.19 -16.91 17.32
CA ASN A 286 -2.19 -16.68 18.35
C ASN A 286 -3.57 -17.26 18.04
N ALA A 287 -4.40 -17.38 19.09
CA ALA A 287 -5.71 -17.97 19.14
C ALA A 287 -6.78 -17.33 18.23
N VAL A 288 -6.43 -16.35 17.41
CA VAL A 288 -7.33 -15.78 16.40
C VAL A 288 -7.86 -16.87 15.44
N LYS A 289 -7.14 -18.01 15.35
CA LYS A 289 -7.57 -19.21 14.60
C LYS A 289 -8.89 -19.82 15.07
N GLU A 290 -9.34 -19.53 16.31
CA GLU A 290 -10.57 -20.06 16.88
C GLU A 290 -11.84 -19.30 16.42
N PHE A 291 -11.69 -18.10 15.84
CA PHE A 291 -12.82 -17.33 15.33
C PHE A 291 -13.20 -17.80 13.92
N LYS A 292 -14.29 -18.57 13.80
CA LYS A 292 -14.79 -19.07 12.50
C LYS A 292 -15.24 -17.95 11.56
N ASP A 293 -15.79 -16.86 12.10
CA ASP A 293 -16.32 -15.72 11.34
C ASP A 293 -15.80 -14.39 11.93
N TRP A 294 -14.51 -14.30 12.16
CA TRP A 294 -13.89 -13.17 12.84
C TRP A 294 -14.12 -11.82 12.14
N GLN A 295 -14.35 -11.75 10.80
CA GLN A 295 -14.71 -10.52 10.08
C GLN A 295 -16.06 -9.94 10.52
N THR A 296 -16.99 -10.79 10.94
CA THR A 296 -18.36 -10.43 11.36
C THR A 296 -18.56 -10.57 12.87
N ALA A 297 -17.57 -11.12 13.58
CA ALA A 297 -17.68 -11.33 15.02
C ALA A 297 -17.73 -9.97 15.76
N PRO A 298 -18.74 -9.75 16.66
CA PRO A 298 -18.89 -8.50 17.41
C PRO A 298 -17.67 -8.15 18.30
N ALA A 299 -16.82 -9.13 18.60
CA ALA A 299 -15.65 -9.02 19.47
C ALA A 299 -14.40 -9.57 18.76
N ALA A 300 -14.20 -9.23 17.49
CA ALA A 300 -12.99 -9.63 16.78
C ALA A 300 -11.75 -9.04 17.47
N PRO A 301 -10.71 -9.84 17.74
CA PRO A 301 -9.49 -9.37 18.43
C PRO A 301 -8.62 -8.48 17.51
N LEU A 302 -8.86 -8.50 16.20
CA LEU A 302 -8.17 -7.66 15.22
C LEU A 302 -9.14 -6.74 14.48
N PRO A 303 -8.70 -5.55 14.08
CA PRO A 303 -9.50 -4.69 13.21
C PRO A 303 -9.67 -5.36 11.84
N THR A 304 -10.81 -5.15 11.21
CA THR A 304 -11.05 -5.60 9.83
C THR A 304 -10.45 -4.64 8.80
N TRP A 305 -10.17 -3.40 9.22
CA TRP A 305 -9.63 -2.31 8.41
C TRP A 305 -8.77 -1.36 9.25
N VAL A 306 -7.61 -0.98 8.71
CA VAL A 306 -6.67 -0.04 9.34
C VAL A 306 -6.31 1.06 8.34
N ASP A 307 -6.70 2.30 8.63
CA ASP A 307 -6.27 3.48 7.88
C ASP A 307 -4.91 3.97 8.41
N THR A 308 -3.90 4.00 7.55
CA THR A 308 -2.57 4.55 7.89
C THR A 308 -2.49 6.07 7.72
N GLY A 309 -3.54 6.69 7.15
CA GLY A 309 -3.63 8.11 6.89
C GLY A 309 -2.73 8.58 5.76
N THR A 310 -2.95 9.82 5.34
CA THR A 310 -2.20 10.50 4.28
C THR A 310 -1.65 11.85 4.75
N ALA A 311 -0.73 12.42 3.98
CA ALA A 311 -0.26 13.79 4.15
C ALA A 311 -0.34 14.56 2.82
N VAL A 312 -0.83 15.80 2.84
CA VAL A 312 -0.73 16.70 1.70
C VAL A 312 0.64 17.36 1.71
N VAL A 313 1.38 17.21 0.63
CA VAL A 313 2.71 17.82 0.47
C VAL A 313 2.67 18.79 -0.70
N ASP A 314 3.10 20.02 -0.44
CA ASP A 314 3.28 21.07 -1.44
C ASP A 314 4.58 21.84 -1.15
N LYS A 315 4.88 22.84 -1.96
CA LYS A 315 6.12 23.62 -1.83
C LYS A 315 6.30 24.27 -0.45
N SER A 316 5.20 24.56 0.26
CA SER A 316 5.25 25.25 1.56
C SER A 316 5.74 24.37 2.70
N ASN A 317 5.50 23.04 2.63
CA ASN A 317 5.87 22.09 3.65
C ASN A 317 6.88 21.03 3.20
N LEU A 318 7.32 21.05 1.94
CA LEU A 318 8.22 20.06 1.35
C LEU A 318 9.53 19.85 2.14
N ALA A 319 10.14 20.95 2.61
CA ALA A 319 11.41 20.87 3.34
C ALA A 319 11.24 20.11 4.67
N ALA A 320 10.22 20.45 5.46
CA ALA A 320 9.90 19.77 6.71
C ALA A 320 9.49 18.31 6.47
N PHE A 321 8.77 18.05 5.38
CA PHE A 321 8.39 16.70 4.98
C PHE A 321 9.60 15.82 4.65
N ARG A 322 10.57 16.34 3.87
CA ARG A 322 11.84 15.65 3.55
C ARG A 322 12.68 15.39 4.78
N GLU A 323 12.75 16.34 5.70
CA GLU A 323 13.44 16.16 6.99
C GLU A 323 12.84 15.00 7.78
N ALA A 324 11.51 14.98 7.91
CA ALA A 324 10.81 13.89 8.57
C ALA A 324 11.04 12.52 7.89
N LEU A 325 11.04 12.47 6.54
CA LEU A 325 11.37 11.24 5.80
C LEU A 325 12.81 10.76 6.05
N SER A 326 13.77 11.68 6.19
CA SER A 326 15.17 11.34 6.43
C SER A 326 15.42 10.73 7.81
N ALA A 327 14.53 10.97 8.75
CA ALA A 327 14.58 10.41 10.11
C ALA A 327 13.97 9.00 10.19
N LEU A 328 13.27 8.53 9.14
CA LEU A 328 12.76 7.16 9.09
C LEU A 328 13.90 6.17 8.82
N PRO A 329 13.76 4.90 9.26
CA PRO A 329 14.69 3.84 8.87
C PRO A 329 14.85 3.81 7.34
N LYS A 330 16.10 3.80 6.89
CA LYS A 330 16.38 3.66 5.44
C LYS A 330 16.26 2.18 5.05
N PRO A 331 15.74 1.88 3.86
CA PRO A 331 15.67 0.51 3.35
C PRO A 331 17.04 -0.16 3.26
#